data_90c1bf2beaabcc0e4c16bcae596be7a0
#
_entry.id   90c1bf2beaabcc0e4c16bcae596be7a0
#
_cell.length_a   1.000
_cell.length_b   1.000
_cell.length_c   1.000
_cell.angle_alpha   90.00
_cell.angle_beta   90.00
_cell.angle_gamma   90.00
#
_symmetry.space_group_name_H-M   'P 1'
#
loop_
_entity.id
_entity.type
_entity.pdbx_description
1 polymer ?
#
loop_
_entity_poly.entity_id
_entity_poly.type
_entity_poly.pdbx_seq_one_letter_code
_entity_poly.pdbx_strand_id
1 'polypeptide(L)'
;MTELVVDTSAIVALLLSEPEAPRLVAALDAASSRVIAAPTLVESHVVLESRLGPGGAGLIERLLRAADIEVVAFDQRDADAAVEGWRRYGKGRHRSSLNLGDLAAYGVAYRRGASVLFVGDDFELTDVATGER
;
A
#
# COMPACT_ATOMS: atom_id res chain seq x y z
N MET A 1 6.07 -3.04 -17.66
CA MET A 1 6.29 -2.27 -16.43
C MET A 1 4.97 -2.00 -15.77
N THR A 2 4.93 -2.03 -14.47
CA THR A 2 3.68 -2.00 -13.69
C THR A 2 3.66 -0.76 -12.79
N GLU A 3 2.51 -0.13 -12.67
CA GLU A 3 2.29 0.86 -11.62
C GLU A 3 2.16 0.13 -10.27
N LEU A 4 2.74 0.70 -9.23
CA LEU A 4 2.65 0.18 -7.87
C LEU A 4 1.79 1.09 -7.00
N VAL A 5 0.92 0.49 -6.20
CA VAL A 5 0.22 1.14 -5.11
C VAL A 5 0.91 0.69 -3.82
N VAL A 6 1.44 1.65 -3.06
CA VAL A 6 2.28 1.35 -1.90
C VAL A 6 1.41 1.20 -0.66
N ASP A 7 1.48 0.04 -0.01
CA ASP A 7 0.76 -0.22 1.24
C ASP A 7 1.55 0.27 2.44
N THR A 8 0.86 0.50 3.57
CA THR A 8 1.50 0.90 4.83
C THR A 8 2.61 -0.06 5.23
N SER A 9 2.43 -1.37 5.03
CA SER A 9 3.44 -2.36 5.38
C SER A 9 4.78 -2.12 4.67
N ALA A 10 4.74 -1.67 3.42
CA ALA A 10 5.94 -1.35 2.67
C ALA A 10 6.59 -0.05 3.19
N ILE A 11 5.80 0.97 3.50
CA ILE A 11 6.32 2.22 4.09
C ILE A 11 7.04 1.93 5.40
N VAL A 12 6.42 1.15 6.27
CA VAL A 12 7.01 0.79 7.57
C VAL A 12 8.32 0.03 7.39
N ALA A 13 8.33 -0.98 6.51
CA ALA A 13 9.53 -1.80 6.27
C ALA A 13 10.68 -0.97 5.72
N LEU A 14 10.39 -0.04 4.81
CA LEU A 14 11.41 0.85 4.25
C LEU A 14 12.00 1.79 5.30
N LEU A 15 11.14 2.45 6.08
CA LEU A 15 11.58 3.46 7.04
C LEU A 15 12.21 2.88 8.31
N LEU A 16 11.84 1.65 8.68
CA LEU A 16 12.44 0.95 9.81
C LEU A 16 13.55 0.00 9.40
N SER A 17 13.95 0.03 8.13
CA SER A 17 15.04 -0.81 7.57
C SER A 17 14.84 -2.31 7.88
N GLU A 18 13.62 -2.78 7.69
CA GLU A 18 13.30 -4.20 7.88
C GLU A 18 13.97 -5.06 6.78
N PRO A 19 14.09 -6.39 6.97
CA PRO A 19 14.80 -7.25 6.03
C PRO A 19 14.31 -7.19 4.57
N GLU A 20 13.03 -6.88 4.36
CA GLU A 20 12.43 -6.75 3.03
C GLU A 20 12.79 -5.44 2.30
N ALA A 21 13.38 -4.46 2.99
CA ALA A 21 13.62 -3.14 2.41
C ALA A 21 14.37 -3.19 1.08
N PRO A 22 15.45 -3.98 0.89
CA PRO A 22 16.13 -4.04 -0.41
C PRO A 22 15.22 -4.50 -1.55
N ARG A 23 14.36 -5.48 -1.31
CA ARG A 23 13.40 -5.95 -2.31
C ARG A 23 12.40 -4.85 -2.69
N LEU A 24 11.95 -4.11 -1.68
CA LEU A 24 10.98 -3.02 -1.90
C LEU A 24 11.61 -1.88 -2.70
N VAL A 25 12.85 -1.52 -2.41
CA VAL A 25 13.58 -0.49 -3.18
C VAL A 25 13.71 -0.93 -4.64
N ALA A 26 14.09 -2.17 -4.88
CA ALA A 26 14.20 -2.69 -6.24
C ALA A 26 12.87 -2.64 -6.99
N ALA A 27 11.76 -2.99 -6.32
CA ALA A 27 10.44 -2.93 -6.91
C ALA A 27 10.03 -1.49 -7.24
N LEU A 28 10.30 -0.54 -6.35
CA LEU A 28 10.02 0.88 -6.59
C LEU A 28 10.81 1.39 -7.80
N ASP A 29 12.09 1.04 -7.89
CA ASP A 29 12.93 1.48 -9.00
C ASP A 29 12.46 0.91 -10.34
N ALA A 30 11.95 -0.30 -10.36
CA ALA A 30 11.49 -0.97 -11.57
C ALA A 30 10.09 -0.54 -12.03
N ALA A 31 9.31 0.09 -11.16
CA ALA A 31 7.94 0.44 -11.47
C ALA A 31 7.84 1.57 -12.49
N SER A 32 6.77 1.54 -13.32
CA SER A 32 6.49 2.63 -14.27
C SER A 32 6.02 3.89 -13.56
N SER A 33 5.27 3.73 -12.47
CA SER A 33 4.84 4.82 -11.59
C SER A 33 4.49 4.24 -10.22
N ARG A 34 4.41 5.13 -9.22
CA ARG A 34 4.21 4.76 -7.81
C ARG A 34 3.21 5.71 -7.19
N VAL A 35 2.18 5.15 -6.59
CA VAL A 35 1.15 5.94 -5.90
C VAL A 35 0.88 5.38 -4.51
N ILE A 36 0.35 6.21 -3.64
CA ILE A 36 -0.17 5.81 -2.33
C ILE A 36 -1.58 6.39 -2.18
N ALA A 37 -2.52 5.58 -1.74
CA ALA A 37 -3.87 6.04 -1.47
C ALA A 37 -3.87 7.02 -0.28
N ALA A 38 -4.68 8.06 -0.34
CA ALA A 38 -4.75 9.05 0.75
C ALA A 38 -5.03 8.40 2.12
N PRO A 39 -5.96 7.44 2.28
CA PRO A 39 -6.14 6.77 3.57
C PRO A 39 -4.93 5.96 4.01
N THR A 40 -4.19 5.37 3.09
CA THR A 40 -2.96 4.64 3.41
C THR A 40 -1.89 5.59 3.94
N LEU A 41 -1.83 6.80 3.41
CA LEU A 41 -0.92 7.82 3.93
C LEU A 41 -1.26 8.15 5.39
N VAL A 42 -2.55 8.30 5.70
CA VAL A 42 -3.00 8.53 7.09
C VAL A 42 -2.55 7.39 7.99
N GLU A 43 -2.81 6.15 7.58
CA GLU A 43 -2.43 4.97 8.36
C GLU A 43 -0.91 4.92 8.57
N SER A 44 -0.14 5.23 7.53
CA SER A 44 1.33 5.26 7.63
C SER A 44 1.81 6.25 8.68
N HIS A 45 1.22 7.45 8.72
CA HIS A 45 1.52 8.43 9.76
C HIS A 45 1.16 7.93 11.16
N VAL A 46 -0.03 7.34 11.31
CA VAL A 46 -0.46 6.79 12.59
C VAL A 46 0.55 5.76 13.10
N VAL A 47 0.95 4.83 12.24
CA VAL A 47 1.88 3.76 12.63
C VAL A 47 3.27 4.32 12.94
N LEU A 48 3.83 5.13 12.04
CA LEU A 48 5.21 5.61 12.18
C LEU A 48 5.36 6.61 13.33
N GLU A 49 4.43 7.54 13.47
CA GLU A 49 4.50 8.52 14.55
C GLU A 49 4.21 7.90 15.90
N SER A 50 3.38 6.84 15.96
CA SER A 50 3.18 6.08 17.19
C SER A 50 4.45 5.38 17.65
N ARG A 51 5.29 4.94 16.72
CA ARG A 51 6.55 4.25 17.03
C ARG A 51 7.72 5.20 17.24
N LEU A 52 7.80 6.26 16.44
CA LEU A 52 8.99 7.12 16.36
C LEU A 52 8.76 8.53 16.89
N GLY A 53 7.53 8.87 17.30
CA GLY A 53 7.18 10.22 17.67
C GLY A 53 7.01 11.13 16.46
N PRO A 54 6.93 12.47 16.67
CA PRO A 54 6.66 13.44 15.59
C PRO A 54 7.66 13.41 14.44
N GLY A 55 8.88 12.93 14.67
CA GLY A 55 9.89 12.81 13.63
C GLY A 55 9.52 11.84 12.50
N GLY A 56 8.59 10.93 12.74
CA GLY A 56 8.10 9.99 11.72
C GLY A 56 7.49 10.69 10.52
N ALA A 57 6.82 11.82 10.71
CA ALA A 57 6.22 12.59 9.61
C ALA A 57 7.26 13.02 8.57
N GLY A 58 8.39 13.56 9.01
CA GLY A 58 9.44 13.98 8.10
C GLY A 58 10.06 12.83 7.32
N LEU A 59 10.16 11.65 7.93
CA LEU A 59 10.67 10.47 7.25
C LEU A 59 9.73 10.04 6.11
N ILE A 60 8.42 10.05 6.37
CA ILE A 60 7.43 9.70 5.33
C ILE A 60 7.51 10.70 4.18
N GLU A 61 7.51 11.99 4.46
CA GLU A 61 7.59 13.02 3.41
C GLU A 61 8.84 12.87 2.55
N ARG A 62 9.99 12.60 3.16
CA ARG A 62 11.23 12.40 2.43
C ARG A 62 11.18 11.14 1.55
N LEU A 63 10.60 10.07 2.06
CA LEU A 63 10.43 8.84 1.27
C LEU A 63 9.55 9.08 0.05
N LEU A 64 8.40 9.73 0.22
CA LEU A 64 7.50 10.01 -0.88
C LEU A 64 8.19 10.82 -1.98
N ARG A 65 8.99 11.82 -1.61
CA ARG A 65 9.74 12.61 -2.59
C ARG A 65 10.88 11.81 -3.23
N ALA A 66 11.66 11.12 -2.43
CA ALA A 66 12.83 10.38 -2.93
C ALA A 66 12.44 9.26 -3.88
N ALA A 67 11.33 8.58 -3.62
CA ALA A 67 10.85 7.48 -4.44
C ALA A 67 9.82 7.92 -5.48
N ASP A 68 9.50 9.22 -5.55
CA ASP A 68 8.49 9.77 -6.47
C ASP A 68 7.14 9.03 -6.33
N ILE A 69 6.66 8.96 -5.10
CA ILE A 69 5.36 8.34 -4.80
C ILE A 69 4.30 9.45 -4.72
N GLU A 70 3.33 9.41 -5.62
CA GLU A 70 2.25 10.38 -5.67
C GLU A 70 1.11 9.96 -4.74
N VAL A 71 0.59 10.90 -3.94
CA VAL A 71 -0.61 10.67 -3.14
C VAL A 71 -1.83 10.84 -4.05
N VAL A 72 -2.67 9.81 -4.13
CA VAL A 72 -3.87 9.85 -4.97
C VAL A 72 -5.13 9.87 -4.11
N ALA A 73 -6.16 10.55 -4.62
CA ALA A 73 -7.45 10.63 -3.95
C ALA A 73 -8.09 9.24 -3.84
N PHE A 74 -8.93 9.10 -2.82
CA PHE A 74 -9.74 7.90 -2.60
C PHE A 74 -11.20 8.35 -2.67
N ASP A 75 -11.84 8.11 -3.79
CA ASP A 75 -13.22 8.54 -4.03
C ASP A 75 -14.21 7.38 -3.91
N GLN A 76 -15.49 7.64 -4.27
CA GLN A 76 -16.52 6.63 -4.15
C GLN A 76 -16.24 5.39 -4.99
N ARG A 77 -15.62 5.54 -6.16
CA ARG A 77 -15.29 4.38 -7.01
C ARG A 77 -14.23 3.50 -6.35
N ASP A 78 -13.27 4.11 -5.68
CA ASP A 78 -12.27 3.36 -4.91
C ASP A 78 -12.94 2.66 -3.74
N ALA A 79 -13.89 3.32 -3.08
CA ALA A 79 -14.66 2.74 -2.00
C ALA A 79 -15.47 1.54 -2.47
N ASP A 80 -16.14 1.65 -3.62
CA ASP A 80 -16.92 0.54 -4.18
C ASP A 80 -16.02 -0.67 -4.48
N ALA A 81 -14.84 -0.44 -5.06
CA ALA A 81 -13.87 -1.49 -5.32
C ALA A 81 -13.36 -2.10 -4.01
N ALA A 82 -13.11 -1.28 -3.00
CA ALA A 82 -12.66 -1.75 -1.69
C ALA A 82 -13.71 -2.61 -1.00
N VAL A 83 -14.98 -2.22 -1.06
CA VAL A 83 -16.08 -3.02 -0.49
C VAL A 83 -16.16 -4.38 -1.18
N GLU A 84 -16.03 -4.41 -2.49
CA GLU A 84 -16.02 -5.69 -3.22
C GLU A 84 -14.80 -6.54 -2.84
N GLY A 85 -13.66 -5.89 -2.64
CA GLY A 85 -12.45 -6.56 -2.14
C GLY A 85 -12.67 -7.18 -0.76
N TRP A 86 -13.37 -6.48 0.12
CA TRP A 86 -13.71 -7.01 1.43
C TRP A 86 -14.62 -8.23 1.32
N ARG A 87 -15.59 -8.20 0.43
CA ARG A 87 -16.49 -9.34 0.22
C ARG A 87 -15.75 -10.59 -0.23
N ARG A 88 -14.69 -10.41 -1.02
CA ARG A 88 -13.89 -11.53 -1.54
C ARG A 88 -12.78 -11.96 -0.60
N TYR A 89 -12.07 -11.02 0.02
CA TYR A 89 -10.80 -11.29 0.70
C TYR A 89 -10.76 -10.77 2.13
N GLY A 90 -11.85 -10.24 2.63
CA GLY A 90 -11.87 -9.57 3.93
C GLY A 90 -11.63 -10.52 5.10
N LYS A 91 -11.22 -9.93 6.21
CA LYS A 91 -11.00 -10.65 7.46
C LYS A 91 -12.26 -11.43 7.83
N GLY A 92 -12.10 -12.72 8.11
CA GLY A 92 -13.21 -13.62 8.43
C GLY A 92 -13.92 -14.18 7.19
N ARG A 93 -13.53 -13.77 5.97
CA ARG A 93 -14.15 -14.21 4.72
C ARG A 93 -13.20 -14.98 3.81
N HIS A 94 -11.89 -14.73 3.95
CA HIS A 94 -10.88 -15.32 3.09
C HIS A 94 -9.58 -15.46 3.87
N ARG A 95 -8.69 -16.37 3.40
CA ARG A 95 -7.37 -16.56 4.02
C ARG A 95 -6.50 -15.31 3.96
N SER A 96 -6.70 -14.45 2.97
CA SER A 96 -5.99 -13.18 2.87
C SER A 96 -6.29 -12.24 4.04
N SER A 97 -7.49 -12.30 4.60
CA SER A 97 -7.89 -11.56 5.80
C SER A 97 -7.65 -10.05 5.69
N LEU A 98 -8.00 -9.44 4.55
CA LEU A 98 -7.81 -8.01 4.37
C LEU A 98 -8.57 -7.21 5.43
N ASN A 99 -7.86 -6.33 6.12
CA ASN A 99 -8.45 -5.41 7.08
C ASN A 99 -8.79 -4.07 6.41
N LEU A 100 -9.35 -3.14 7.17
CA LEU A 100 -9.79 -1.85 6.63
C LEU A 100 -8.63 -1.06 5.98
N GLY A 101 -7.45 -1.07 6.61
CA GLY A 101 -6.27 -0.40 6.06
C GLY A 101 -5.84 -1.00 4.71
N ASP A 102 -5.83 -2.33 4.62
CA ASP A 102 -5.49 -3.04 3.39
C ASP A 102 -6.45 -2.69 2.25
N LEU A 103 -7.73 -2.50 2.58
CA LEU A 103 -8.77 -2.23 1.58
C LEU A 103 -8.57 -0.90 0.85
N ALA A 104 -7.93 0.08 1.48
CA ALA A 104 -7.62 1.33 0.82
C ALA A 104 -6.65 1.10 -0.35
N ALA A 105 -5.56 0.37 -0.11
CA ALA A 105 -4.61 0.03 -1.16
C ALA A 105 -5.25 -0.89 -2.20
N TYR A 106 -6.04 -1.87 -1.77
CA TYR A 106 -6.75 -2.78 -2.68
C TYR A 106 -7.64 -2.02 -3.66
N GLY A 107 -8.50 -1.13 -3.16
CA GLY A 107 -9.46 -0.41 -4.00
C GLY A 107 -8.77 0.43 -5.08
N VAL A 108 -7.73 1.16 -4.70
CA VAL A 108 -6.96 1.97 -5.65
C VAL A 108 -6.25 1.08 -6.67
N ALA A 109 -5.61 0.00 -6.22
CA ALA A 109 -4.88 -0.90 -7.11
C ALA A 109 -5.83 -1.58 -8.11
N TYR A 110 -6.97 -2.07 -7.64
CA TYR A 110 -7.94 -2.72 -8.51
C TYR A 110 -8.41 -1.79 -9.62
N ARG A 111 -8.79 -0.57 -9.26
CA ARG A 111 -9.28 0.42 -10.23
C ARG A 111 -8.23 0.85 -11.24
N ARG A 112 -6.98 0.94 -10.81
CA ARG A 112 -5.90 1.43 -11.67
C ARG A 112 -5.23 0.32 -12.49
N GLY A 113 -5.63 -0.94 -12.29
CA GLY A 113 -4.92 -2.06 -12.92
C GLY A 113 -3.49 -2.19 -12.42
N ALA A 114 -3.24 -1.78 -11.19
CA ALA A 114 -1.92 -1.77 -10.57
C ALA A 114 -1.72 -2.94 -9.62
N SER A 115 -0.48 -3.19 -9.23
CA SER A 115 -0.14 -4.13 -8.16
C SER A 115 0.03 -3.39 -6.86
N VAL A 116 -0.19 -4.08 -5.74
CA VAL A 116 0.12 -3.54 -4.41
C VAL A 116 1.55 -3.92 -4.04
N LEU A 117 2.34 -2.95 -3.59
CA LEU A 117 3.64 -3.21 -2.98
C LEU A 117 3.42 -3.37 -1.48
N PHE A 118 3.72 -4.55 -0.95
CA PHE A 118 3.37 -4.93 0.42
C PHE A 118 4.41 -5.85 1.03
N VAL A 119 4.36 -5.96 2.36
CA VAL A 119 5.12 -6.96 3.14
C VAL A 119 4.10 -7.79 3.91
N GLY A 120 4.32 -9.10 3.98
CA GLY A 120 3.42 -10.05 4.64
C GLY A 120 2.55 -10.79 3.64
N ASP A 121 1.51 -11.45 4.16
CA ASP A 121 0.69 -12.39 3.38
C ASP A 121 -0.66 -11.80 2.93
N ASP A 122 -1.01 -10.60 3.38
CA ASP A 122 -2.37 -10.08 3.24
C ASP A 122 -2.85 -10.00 1.79
N PHE A 123 -1.99 -9.59 0.86
CA PHE A 123 -2.35 -9.43 -0.55
C PHE A 123 -1.94 -10.60 -1.44
N GLU A 124 -1.18 -11.54 -0.92
CA GLU A 124 -0.52 -12.58 -1.72
C GLU A 124 -1.52 -13.43 -2.53
N LEU A 125 -2.69 -13.71 -1.97
CA LEU A 125 -3.72 -14.54 -2.58
C LEU A 125 -4.83 -13.72 -3.25
N THR A 126 -4.63 -12.40 -3.40
CA THR A 126 -5.61 -11.52 -4.02
C THR A 126 -5.27 -11.25 -5.49
N ASP A 127 -6.22 -10.67 -6.20
CA ASP A 127 -6.04 -10.32 -7.61
C ASP A 127 -5.21 -9.04 -7.84
N VAL A 128 -4.77 -8.35 -6.78
CA VAL A 128 -3.90 -7.16 -6.90
C VAL A 128 -2.45 -7.46 -6.56
N ALA A 129 -2.10 -8.71 -6.26
CA ALA A 129 -0.73 -9.08 -5.92
C ALA A 129 0.26 -8.85 -7.08
N THR A 130 -0.20 -9.06 -8.33
CA THR A 130 0.65 -8.91 -9.52
C THR A 130 0.17 -7.85 -10.49
N GLY A 131 -1.03 -7.30 -10.28
CA GLY A 131 -1.65 -6.40 -11.24
C GLY A 131 -2.18 -7.08 -12.51
N GLU A 132 -2.06 -8.39 -12.62
CA GLU A 132 -2.55 -9.17 -13.75
C GLU A 132 -3.97 -9.66 -13.45
N ARG A 133 -4.94 -9.07 -14.15
CA ARG A 133 -6.36 -9.37 -13.95
C ARG A 133 -7.06 -9.59 -15.28
#